data_067552a1b18b462de8462ebfcd726801
#
_entry.id   067552a1b18b462de8462ebfcd726801
#
_cell.length_a   1.000
_cell.length_b   1.000
_cell.length_c   1.000
_cell.angle_alpha   90.00
_cell.angle_beta   90.00
_cell.angle_gamma   90.00
#
_symmetry.space_group_name_H-M   'P 1'
#
loop_
_entity.id
_entity.type
_entity.pdbx_description
1 polymer ?
#
loop_
_entity_poly.entity_id
_entity_poly.type
_entity_poly.pdbx_seq_one_letter_code
_entity_poly.pdbx_strand_id
1 'polypeptide(L)'
;VGGTWEGDGVADPTAGTFDTSIGVGDWDLFYWYTDPETTCSDTIAHLVTVQEIPVVYAGNDTSFCNQPIPGQILGYSPELNEGGTGLFYGIGDAAGAVSSTGEVDPSLTGVGTFEVVYQFTSDETNCTNTDTLTILVSDPVVADAGLDTTVCYNAPLLQLEGFYPDIGVLWSGTNATSENALLNSQTGLINPQLLPPGDYTYQLEYGVGTCYSTDFVTVTVDPLP
;
A
#
# COMPACT_ATOMS: atom_id res chain seq x y z
N VAL A 1 3.19 21.47 52.32
CA VAL A 1 2.13 22.40 51.90
C VAL A 1 2.62 23.06 50.62
N GLY A 2 1.95 22.84 49.51
CA GLY A 2 2.26 23.40 48.20
C GLY A 2 1.29 24.55 47.86
N GLY A 3 1.56 25.26 46.77
CA GLY A 3 0.61 26.20 46.18
C GLY A 3 -0.46 25.53 45.36
N THR A 4 -1.21 26.29 44.61
CA THR A 4 -2.27 25.86 43.73
C THR A 4 -2.09 26.43 42.32
N TRP A 5 -2.47 25.67 41.33
CA TRP A 5 -2.52 26.08 39.94
C TRP A 5 -3.91 26.55 39.57
N GLU A 6 -3.97 27.58 38.75
CA GLU A 6 -5.18 28.18 38.21
C GLU A 6 -4.98 28.53 36.73
N GLY A 7 -6.00 28.41 35.92
CA GLY A 7 -6.03 28.73 34.51
C GLY A 7 -6.87 27.72 33.74
N ASP A 8 -7.22 28.07 32.51
CA ASP A 8 -7.97 27.18 31.64
C ASP A 8 -7.11 25.93 31.32
N GLY A 9 -7.72 24.75 31.35
CA GLY A 9 -7.03 23.47 31.13
C GLY A 9 -6.37 22.87 32.37
N VAL A 10 -6.34 23.54 33.53
CA VAL A 10 -5.87 22.92 34.78
C VAL A 10 -6.88 21.86 35.25
N ALA A 11 -6.51 20.59 35.15
CA ALA A 11 -7.36 19.47 35.55
C ALA A 11 -7.28 19.15 37.05
N ASP A 12 -6.10 19.28 37.64
CA ASP A 12 -5.89 19.19 39.11
C ASP A 12 -5.08 20.40 39.62
N PRO A 13 -5.73 21.34 40.29
CA PRO A 13 -5.03 22.51 40.83
C PRO A 13 -3.90 22.19 41.81
N THR A 14 -3.96 21.08 42.53
CA THR A 14 -2.96 20.72 43.55
C THR A 14 -1.78 20.01 42.94
N ALA A 15 -2.03 19.12 41.98
CA ALA A 15 -0.98 18.36 41.26
C ALA A 15 -0.37 19.16 40.10
N GLY A 16 -1.09 20.18 39.59
CA GLY A 16 -0.69 20.96 38.42
C GLY A 16 -0.77 20.15 37.12
N THR A 17 -1.76 19.24 37.00
CA THR A 17 -1.98 18.50 35.75
C THR A 17 -2.77 19.38 34.78
N PHE A 18 -2.35 19.35 33.51
CA PHE A 18 -2.98 20.10 32.41
C PHE A 18 -3.67 19.13 31.44
N ASP A 19 -4.90 19.46 31.04
CA ASP A 19 -5.67 18.69 30.06
C ASP A 19 -5.48 19.28 28.66
N THR A 20 -4.72 18.59 27.80
CA THR A 20 -4.47 19.03 26.43
C THR A 20 -5.70 18.93 25.52
N SER A 21 -6.79 18.28 25.95
CA SER A 21 -8.05 18.23 25.19
C SER A 21 -8.77 19.58 25.12
N ILE A 22 -8.31 20.58 25.88
CA ILE A 22 -8.79 21.98 25.80
C ILE A 22 -8.67 22.57 24.39
N GLY A 23 -7.74 22.05 23.57
CA GLY A 23 -7.53 22.46 22.19
C GLY A 23 -6.18 23.13 21.94
N VAL A 24 -5.89 23.32 20.66
CA VAL A 24 -4.67 23.99 20.18
C VAL A 24 -4.68 25.46 20.56
N GLY A 25 -3.55 25.96 21.03
CA GLY A 25 -3.39 27.37 21.42
C GLY A 25 -2.42 27.56 22.59
N ASP A 26 -2.34 28.81 23.01
CA ASP A 26 -1.53 29.25 24.13
C ASP A 26 -2.41 29.49 25.37
N TRP A 27 -2.01 28.91 26.48
CA TRP A 27 -2.77 28.91 27.71
C TRP A 27 -1.93 29.43 28.86
N ASP A 28 -2.35 30.57 29.47
CA ASP A 28 -1.68 31.12 30.64
C ASP A 28 -2.13 30.40 31.90
N LEU A 29 -1.17 29.80 32.60
CA LEU A 29 -1.38 29.18 33.91
C LEU A 29 -0.70 30.00 35.00
N PHE A 30 -1.31 30.07 36.19
CA PHE A 30 -0.82 30.78 37.32
C PHE A 30 -0.61 29.81 38.47
N TYR A 31 0.57 29.86 39.08
CA TYR A 31 0.84 29.15 40.32
C TYR A 31 0.85 30.12 41.48
N TRP A 32 -0.03 29.87 42.41
CA TRP A 32 -0.20 30.67 43.63
C TRP A 32 0.40 29.95 44.80
N TYR A 33 1.21 30.65 45.60
CA TYR A 33 1.72 30.17 46.88
C TYR A 33 1.53 31.22 47.95
N THR A 34 1.04 30.79 49.10
CA THR A 34 0.94 31.61 50.31
C THR A 34 1.79 30.98 51.40
N ASP A 35 2.75 31.72 51.89
CA ASP A 35 3.59 31.28 53.02
C ASP A 35 2.74 31.18 54.28
N PRO A 36 2.68 30.01 54.94
CA PRO A 36 1.82 29.79 56.09
C PRO A 36 2.29 30.53 57.37
N GLU A 37 3.58 30.93 57.42
CA GLU A 37 4.15 31.60 58.59
C GLU A 37 4.02 33.13 58.47
N THR A 38 4.29 33.67 57.29
CA THR A 38 4.29 35.10 57.04
C THR A 38 2.96 35.64 56.46
N THR A 39 2.08 34.73 55.92
CA THR A 39 0.86 35.05 55.20
C THR A 39 1.08 35.84 53.92
N CYS A 40 2.34 35.99 53.47
CA CYS A 40 2.66 36.61 52.18
C CYS A 40 2.35 35.66 51.04
N SER A 41 1.75 36.19 49.98
CA SER A 41 1.43 35.42 48.76
C SER A 41 2.25 35.91 47.59
N ASP A 42 2.60 35.00 46.69
CA ASP A 42 3.25 35.27 45.41
C ASP A 42 2.61 34.44 44.31
N THR A 43 2.75 34.90 43.07
CA THR A 43 2.17 34.28 41.89
C THR A 43 3.17 34.30 40.76
N ILE A 44 3.34 33.18 40.09
CA ILE A 44 4.12 33.08 38.88
C ILE A 44 3.22 32.61 37.69
N ALA A 45 3.35 33.29 36.56
CA ALA A 45 2.70 32.85 35.31
C ALA A 45 3.57 31.85 34.56
N HIS A 46 2.90 30.88 33.94
CA HIS A 46 3.51 29.89 33.10
C HIS A 46 2.68 29.72 31.83
N LEU A 47 3.30 29.82 30.65
CA LEU A 47 2.65 29.61 29.38
C LEU A 47 2.75 28.13 28.97
N VAL A 48 1.61 27.52 28.64
CA VAL A 48 1.54 26.17 28.03
C VAL A 48 1.01 26.34 26.62
N THR A 49 1.78 25.88 25.64
CA THR A 49 1.37 25.86 24.24
C THR A 49 0.95 24.45 23.86
N VAL A 50 -0.29 24.27 23.41
CA VAL A 50 -0.82 23.03 22.81
C VAL A 50 -0.69 23.16 21.31
N GLN A 51 0.11 22.28 20.73
CA GLN A 51 0.42 22.27 19.30
C GLN A 51 -0.54 21.35 18.53
N GLU A 52 -0.74 21.64 17.22
CA GLU A 52 -1.40 20.70 16.30
C GLU A 52 -0.54 19.46 16.05
N ILE A 53 -1.20 18.31 16.02
CA ILE A 53 -0.56 17.07 15.54
C ILE A 53 -0.55 17.07 14.00
N PRO A 54 0.50 16.57 13.34
CA PRO A 54 0.55 16.48 11.88
C PRO A 54 -0.57 15.56 11.35
N VAL A 55 -1.12 15.91 10.20
CA VAL A 55 -1.99 14.98 9.44
C VAL A 55 -1.09 14.02 8.70
N VAL A 56 -1.26 12.72 8.93
CA VAL A 56 -0.43 11.65 8.37
C VAL A 56 -1.29 10.71 7.55
N TYR A 57 -0.81 10.30 6.39
CA TYR A 57 -1.41 9.31 5.52
C TYR A 57 -0.33 8.32 5.07
N ALA A 58 -0.52 7.05 5.35
CA ALA A 58 0.47 6.00 5.08
C ALA A 58 0.53 5.55 3.61
N GLY A 59 -0.41 6.00 2.79
CA GLY A 59 -0.61 5.52 1.42
C GLY A 59 -1.79 4.55 1.31
N ASN A 60 -2.07 4.10 0.09
CA ASN A 60 -3.12 3.12 -0.15
C ASN A 60 -2.66 1.71 0.19
N ASP A 61 -3.60 0.85 0.58
CA ASP A 61 -3.38 -0.59 0.65
C ASP A 61 -2.81 -1.09 -0.68
N THR A 62 -1.82 -1.99 -0.59
CA THR A 62 -1.09 -2.47 -1.77
C THR A 62 -0.83 -3.98 -1.69
N SER A 63 -0.36 -4.56 -2.81
CA SER A 63 -0.06 -5.99 -2.87
C SER A 63 1.29 -6.24 -3.51
N PHE A 64 1.97 -7.31 -3.05
CA PHE A 64 3.26 -7.76 -3.56
C PHE A 64 3.25 -9.27 -3.79
N CYS A 65 4.12 -9.75 -4.68
CA CYS A 65 4.40 -11.17 -4.83
C CYS A 65 5.43 -11.61 -3.79
N ASN A 66 5.25 -12.80 -3.22
CA ASN A 66 6.21 -13.43 -2.31
C ASN A 66 7.46 -13.87 -3.07
N GLN A 67 8.34 -12.94 -3.36
CA GLN A 67 9.62 -13.16 -4.05
C GLN A 67 10.62 -12.09 -3.59
N PRO A 68 11.94 -12.35 -3.69
CA PRO A 68 12.98 -11.44 -3.21
C PRO A 68 13.20 -10.27 -4.20
N ILE A 69 12.12 -9.59 -4.55
CA ILE A 69 12.11 -8.36 -5.36
C ILE A 69 11.42 -7.31 -4.53
N PRO A 70 12.18 -6.36 -3.96
CA PRO A 70 11.60 -5.31 -3.13
C PRO A 70 10.61 -4.44 -3.90
N GLY A 71 9.53 -4.06 -3.21
CA GLY A 71 8.55 -3.10 -3.70
C GLY A 71 8.57 -1.83 -2.87
N GLN A 72 8.04 -0.74 -3.40
CA GLN A 72 7.98 0.56 -2.71
C GLN A 72 6.56 0.94 -2.36
N ILE A 73 6.33 1.37 -1.12
CA ILE A 73 5.09 2.03 -0.69
C ILE A 73 5.09 3.44 -1.27
N LEU A 74 3.98 3.83 -1.89
CA LEU A 74 3.83 5.11 -2.58
C LEU A 74 2.57 5.86 -2.10
N GLY A 75 2.55 7.17 -2.34
CA GLY A 75 1.38 8.01 -2.10
C GLY A 75 1.11 8.35 -0.63
N TYR A 76 2.10 8.20 0.23
CA TYR A 76 2.06 8.66 1.62
C TYR A 76 2.26 10.18 1.72
N SER A 77 1.83 10.75 2.83
CA SER A 77 1.96 12.21 3.10
C SER A 77 2.01 12.47 4.62
N PRO A 78 2.84 13.42 5.09
CA PRO A 78 3.89 14.14 4.36
C PRO A 78 4.97 13.22 3.80
N GLU A 79 5.78 13.72 2.84
CA GLU A 79 6.95 12.97 2.38
C GLU A 79 7.98 12.81 3.53
N LEU A 80 8.89 11.81 3.44
CA LEU A 80 9.79 11.42 4.54
C LEU A 80 10.54 12.57 5.21
N ASN A 81 10.88 13.64 4.46
CA ASN A 81 11.64 14.79 4.95
C ASN A 81 10.96 16.13 4.62
N GLU A 82 9.63 16.16 4.50
CA GLU A 82 8.86 17.35 4.19
C GLU A 82 8.37 18.04 5.47
N GLY A 83 9.16 18.94 6.01
CA GLY A 83 8.84 19.68 7.25
C GLY A 83 8.85 18.83 8.51
N GLY A 84 9.57 17.71 8.48
CA GLY A 84 9.69 16.79 9.60
C GLY A 84 10.44 15.51 9.23
N THR A 85 10.31 14.51 10.07
CA THR A 85 10.94 13.20 9.87
C THR A 85 9.87 12.13 9.79
N GLY A 86 9.77 11.49 8.61
CA GLY A 86 8.92 10.31 8.38
C GLY A 86 9.71 9.01 8.49
N LEU A 87 9.05 7.93 8.89
CA LEU A 87 9.61 6.59 8.81
C LEU A 87 8.51 5.53 8.71
N PHE A 88 8.83 4.43 8.00
CA PHE A 88 7.99 3.24 7.93
C PHE A 88 8.52 2.12 8.83
N TYR A 89 7.61 1.28 9.31
CA TYR A 89 7.95 0.01 9.95
C TYR A 89 6.78 -0.99 9.86
N GLY A 90 7.12 -2.27 9.73
CA GLY A 90 6.14 -3.35 9.75
C GLY A 90 5.79 -3.78 11.18
N ILE A 91 4.56 -4.28 11.38
CA ILE A 91 4.08 -4.85 12.64
C ILE A 91 4.07 -6.38 12.55
N GLY A 92 4.38 -7.05 13.65
CA GLY A 92 4.34 -8.53 13.73
C GLY A 92 5.30 -9.17 12.72
N ASP A 93 4.80 -10.04 11.86
CA ASP A 93 5.60 -10.78 10.88
C ASP A 93 6.16 -9.87 9.75
N ALA A 94 5.64 -8.66 9.59
CA ALA A 94 6.21 -7.65 8.71
C ALA A 94 7.42 -6.90 9.32
N ALA A 95 7.71 -7.12 10.61
CA ALA A 95 8.85 -6.50 11.26
C ALA A 95 10.17 -6.98 10.62
N GLY A 96 10.98 -6.03 10.14
CA GLY A 96 12.23 -6.32 9.42
C GLY A 96 12.08 -6.56 7.92
N ALA A 97 10.86 -6.71 7.41
CA ALA A 97 10.58 -6.77 5.98
C ALA A 97 10.35 -5.39 5.36
N VAL A 98 10.11 -4.37 6.18
CA VAL A 98 9.85 -3.00 5.77
C VAL A 98 11.00 -2.11 6.22
N SER A 99 11.62 -1.42 5.28
CA SER A 99 12.65 -0.42 5.58
C SER A 99 12.04 0.88 6.09
N SER A 100 12.82 1.72 6.75
CA SER A 100 12.37 3.04 7.20
C SER A 100 11.97 3.99 6.08
N THR A 101 12.34 3.68 4.83
CA THR A 101 11.98 4.44 3.63
C THR A 101 10.76 3.89 2.88
N GLY A 102 10.10 2.85 3.42
CA GLY A 102 8.91 2.24 2.82
C GLY A 102 9.22 1.23 1.71
N GLU A 103 10.46 0.74 1.61
CA GLU A 103 10.79 -0.41 0.77
C GLU A 103 10.40 -1.68 1.50
N VAL A 104 9.68 -2.57 0.82
CA VAL A 104 9.18 -3.85 1.36
C VAL A 104 9.86 -5.00 0.65
N ASP A 105 10.45 -5.93 1.40
CA ASP A 105 10.88 -7.24 0.88
C ASP A 105 9.81 -8.30 1.22
N PRO A 106 8.93 -8.67 0.26
CA PRO A 106 7.83 -9.57 0.54
C PRO A 106 8.28 -11.00 0.89
N SER A 107 9.50 -11.39 0.52
CA SER A 107 10.02 -12.73 0.82
C SER A 107 10.29 -12.93 2.31
N LEU A 108 10.42 -11.85 3.08
CA LEU A 108 10.66 -11.90 4.52
C LEU A 108 9.36 -11.99 5.34
N THR A 109 8.22 -11.59 4.77
CA THR A 109 6.92 -11.70 5.44
C THR A 109 6.28 -13.08 5.28
N GLY A 110 6.52 -13.73 4.15
CA GLY A 110 5.71 -14.85 3.67
C GLY A 110 4.35 -14.39 3.13
N VAL A 111 3.49 -15.37 2.77
CA VAL A 111 2.13 -15.10 2.25
C VAL A 111 1.19 -14.70 3.36
N GLY A 112 0.41 -13.64 3.13
CA GLY A 112 -0.56 -13.14 4.12
C GLY A 112 -0.89 -11.67 3.97
N THR A 113 -1.61 -11.17 4.96
CA THR A 113 -1.97 -9.75 5.07
C THR A 113 -1.25 -9.16 6.27
N PHE A 114 -0.55 -8.05 6.06
CA PHE A 114 0.34 -7.44 7.04
C PHE A 114 0.06 -5.95 7.17
N GLU A 115 0.24 -5.42 8.38
CA GLU A 115 0.11 -3.99 8.66
C GLU A 115 1.47 -3.31 8.63
N VAL A 116 1.52 -2.15 8.00
CA VAL A 116 2.68 -1.26 7.97
C VAL A 116 2.27 0.11 8.47
N VAL A 117 3.04 0.65 9.38
CA VAL A 117 2.83 1.97 9.96
C VAL A 117 3.74 2.98 9.29
N TYR A 118 3.17 4.11 8.92
CA TYR A 118 3.90 5.32 8.63
C TYR A 118 3.80 6.26 9.82
N GLN A 119 4.94 6.67 10.37
CA GLN A 119 5.04 7.63 11.46
C GLN A 119 5.69 8.90 10.95
N PHE A 120 5.15 10.05 11.30
CA PHE A 120 5.72 11.35 10.98
C PHE A 120 5.81 12.24 12.21
N THR A 121 6.97 12.88 12.40
CA THR A 121 7.21 13.87 13.45
C THR A 121 7.51 15.21 12.80
N SER A 122 6.69 16.22 13.10
CA SER A 122 6.85 17.58 12.58
C SER A 122 8.07 18.28 13.22
N ASP A 123 8.91 18.92 12.41
CA ASP A 123 10.02 19.74 12.90
C ASP A 123 9.52 21.05 13.56
N GLU A 124 8.37 21.55 13.17
CA GLU A 124 7.79 22.79 13.69
C GLU A 124 7.22 22.60 15.10
N THR A 125 6.43 21.53 15.29
CA THR A 125 5.69 21.31 16.53
C THR A 125 6.32 20.24 17.43
N ASN A 126 7.24 19.42 16.92
CA ASN A 126 7.75 18.18 17.51
C ASN A 126 6.63 17.16 17.86
N CYS A 127 5.42 17.37 17.34
CA CYS A 127 4.33 16.43 17.51
C CYS A 127 4.49 15.27 16.51
N THR A 128 4.15 14.06 16.98
CA THR A 128 4.20 12.84 16.18
C THR A 128 2.80 12.32 15.97
N ASN A 129 2.52 11.84 14.75
CA ASN A 129 1.31 11.10 14.43
C ASN A 129 1.64 9.90 13.54
N THR A 130 0.72 8.95 13.46
CA THR A 130 0.88 7.72 12.68
C THR A 130 -0.38 7.42 11.89
N ASP A 131 -0.19 6.75 10.75
CA ASP A 131 -1.26 6.10 10.00
C ASP A 131 -0.79 4.70 9.56
N THR A 132 -1.72 3.85 9.17
CA THR A 132 -1.44 2.44 8.88
C THR A 132 -2.04 2.08 7.53
N LEU A 133 -1.27 1.37 6.72
CA LEU A 133 -1.73 0.73 5.49
C LEU A 133 -1.61 -0.80 5.62
N THR A 134 -2.36 -1.50 4.77
CA THR A 134 -2.33 -2.95 4.68
C THR A 134 -1.58 -3.39 3.43
N ILE A 135 -0.67 -4.36 3.56
CA ILE A 135 -0.04 -5.04 2.43
C ILE A 135 -0.54 -6.47 2.34
N LEU A 136 -0.91 -6.90 1.13
CA LEU A 136 -1.24 -8.28 0.80
C LEU A 136 -0.04 -8.91 0.08
N VAL A 137 0.54 -9.97 0.65
CA VAL A 137 1.58 -10.76 0.01
C VAL A 137 0.99 -12.09 -0.45
N SER A 138 1.09 -12.38 -1.75
CA SER A 138 0.56 -13.58 -2.37
C SER A 138 1.68 -14.42 -2.98
N ASP A 139 1.47 -15.73 -3.08
CA ASP A 139 2.42 -16.59 -3.80
C ASP A 139 2.55 -16.15 -5.26
N PRO A 140 3.74 -16.31 -5.86
CA PRO A 140 3.91 -16.16 -7.29
C PRO A 140 2.95 -17.08 -8.04
N VAL A 141 2.30 -16.55 -9.05
CA VAL A 141 1.41 -17.31 -9.93
C VAL A 141 2.19 -17.79 -11.15
N VAL A 142 1.72 -18.88 -11.77
CA VAL A 142 2.30 -19.42 -13.00
C VAL A 142 1.19 -19.49 -14.05
N ALA A 143 1.41 -18.86 -15.19
CA ALA A 143 0.61 -19.04 -16.41
C ALA A 143 1.31 -20.04 -17.31
N ASP A 144 0.52 -20.94 -17.92
CA ASP A 144 0.95 -21.88 -18.96
C ASP A 144 -0.10 -21.77 -20.09
N ALA A 145 0.30 -21.27 -21.23
CA ALA A 145 -0.59 -21.05 -22.37
C ALA A 145 -0.91 -22.36 -23.17
N GLY A 146 -0.36 -23.48 -22.74
CA GLY A 146 -0.53 -24.75 -23.42
C GLY A 146 0.44 -24.95 -24.61
N LEU A 147 0.12 -25.90 -25.47
CA LEU A 147 0.97 -26.25 -26.58
C LEU A 147 0.64 -25.50 -27.87
N ASP A 148 1.67 -25.16 -28.62
CA ASP A 148 1.52 -24.64 -29.98
C ASP A 148 0.65 -25.59 -30.81
N THR A 149 -0.20 -25.03 -31.67
CA THR A 149 -1.14 -25.78 -32.47
C THR A 149 -1.14 -25.33 -33.93
N THR A 150 -1.49 -26.27 -34.83
CA THR A 150 -1.60 -25.98 -36.26
C THR A 150 -3.01 -26.30 -36.76
N VAL A 151 -3.59 -25.40 -37.53
CA VAL A 151 -4.92 -25.56 -38.12
C VAL A 151 -4.93 -25.12 -39.58
N CYS A 152 -5.88 -25.64 -40.36
CA CYS A 152 -6.09 -25.15 -41.72
C CYS A 152 -6.86 -23.81 -41.69
N TYR A 153 -6.63 -22.97 -42.70
CA TYR A 153 -7.30 -21.66 -42.86
C TYR A 153 -8.84 -21.75 -42.80
N ASN A 154 -9.46 -22.83 -43.28
CA ASN A 154 -10.90 -23.06 -43.27
C ASN A 154 -11.39 -23.83 -42.02
N ALA A 155 -10.56 -24.02 -41.04
CA ALA A 155 -10.96 -24.70 -39.80
C ALA A 155 -12.14 -23.99 -39.12
N PRO A 156 -12.99 -24.73 -38.36
CA PRO A 156 -14.00 -24.13 -37.49
C PRO A 156 -13.32 -23.28 -36.38
N LEU A 157 -14.14 -22.71 -35.56
CA LEU A 157 -13.63 -21.99 -34.38
C LEU A 157 -12.68 -22.91 -33.58
N LEU A 158 -11.54 -22.34 -33.19
CA LEU A 158 -10.50 -23.03 -32.42
C LEU A 158 -10.61 -22.60 -30.98
N GLN A 159 -10.78 -23.54 -30.07
CA GLN A 159 -10.61 -23.33 -28.66
C GLN A 159 -9.17 -23.67 -28.27
N LEU A 160 -8.43 -22.72 -27.70
CA LEU A 160 -7.15 -23.01 -27.08
C LEU A 160 -7.36 -23.91 -25.86
N GLU A 161 -6.59 -24.97 -25.77
CA GLU A 161 -6.73 -26.00 -24.74
C GLU A 161 -5.39 -26.27 -24.05
N GLY A 162 -5.46 -26.92 -22.86
CA GLY A 162 -4.26 -27.32 -22.11
C GLY A 162 -3.56 -26.20 -21.39
N PHE A 163 -4.16 -25.00 -21.35
CA PHE A 163 -3.61 -23.89 -20.57
C PHE A 163 -3.96 -24.02 -19.09
N TYR A 164 -3.16 -23.37 -18.25
CA TYR A 164 -3.33 -23.34 -16.80
C TYR A 164 -3.04 -21.92 -16.26
N PRO A 165 -3.85 -21.42 -15.29
CA PRO A 165 -5.11 -22.00 -14.84
C PRO A 165 -6.22 -21.87 -15.90
N ASP A 166 -7.29 -22.64 -15.74
CA ASP A 166 -8.42 -22.67 -16.67
C ASP A 166 -9.49 -21.59 -16.39
N ILE A 167 -9.31 -20.80 -15.32
CA ILE A 167 -10.20 -19.69 -14.92
C ILE A 167 -9.39 -18.48 -14.48
N GLY A 168 -10.00 -17.28 -14.62
CA GLY A 168 -9.39 -16.03 -14.19
C GLY A 168 -8.25 -15.52 -15.07
N VAL A 169 -8.09 -16.11 -16.25
CA VAL A 169 -7.07 -15.74 -17.25
C VAL A 169 -7.58 -14.66 -18.19
N LEU A 170 -6.63 -13.98 -18.84
CA LEU A 170 -6.89 -13.05 -19.92
C LEU A 170 -6.00 -13.38 -21.13
N TRP A 171 -6.64 -13.70 -22.25
CA TRP A 171 -5.98 -13.89 -23.52
C TRP A 171 -5.94 -12.58 -24.32
N SER A 172 -4.86 -12.36 -25.05
CA SER A 172 -4.71 -11.26 -26.00
C SER A 172 -3.91 -11.71 -27.24
N GLY A 173 -4.20 -11.11 -28.38
CA GLY A 173 -3.38 -11.28 -29.58
C GLY A 173 -2.17 -10.35 -29.52
N THR A 174 -0.98 -10.83 -29.89
CA THR A 174 0.25 -10.02 -29.86
C THR A 174 0.34 -8.97 -30.97
N ASN A 175 -0.60 -9.01 -31.93
CA ASN A 175 -0.72 -8.02 -33.00
C ASN A 175 -2.20 -7.83 -33.39
N ALA A 176 -2.48 -6.80 -34.20
CA ALA A 176 -3.86 -6.46 -34.58
C ALA A 176 -4.60 -7.60 -35.33
N THR A 177 -3.89 -8.46 -36.07
CA THR A 177 -4.51 -9.57 -36.80
C THR A 177 -4.90 -10.69 -35.85
N SER A 178 -4.01 -11.10 -34.94
CA SER A 178 -4.32 -12.10 -33.91
C SER A 178 -5.38 -11.60 -32.96
N GLU A 179 -5.34 -10.33 -32.55
CA GLU A 179 -6.33 -9.73 -31.67
C GLU A 179 -7.75 -9.71 -32.30
N ASN A 180 -7.86 -9.37 -33.59
CA ASN A 180 -9.13 -9.40 -34.31
C ASN A 180 -9.74 -10.81 -34.47
N ALA A 181 -8.91 -11.84 -34.46
CA ALA A 181 -9.35 -13.23 -34.56
C ALA A 181 -9.74 -13.83 -33.19
N LEU A 182 -9.33 -13.21 -32.09
CA LEU A 182 -9.69 -13.62 -30.72
C LEU A 182 -11.15 -13.20 -30.43
N LEU A 183 -12.02 -14.19 -30.30
CA LEU A 183 -13.46 -13.98 -30.08
C LEU A 183 -13.82 -13.89 -28.59
N ASN A 184 -13.01 -14.51 -27.73
CA ASN A 184 -13.25 -14.51 -26.30
C ASN A 184 -11.91 -14.52 -25.53
N SER A 185 -11.59 -13.41 -24.93
CA SER A 185 -10.36 -13.22 -24.15
C SER A 185 -10.30 -14.00 -22.84
N GLN A 186 -11.41 -14.51 -22.33
CA GLN A 186 -11.43 -15.30 -21.09
C GLN A 186 -11.24 -16.80 -21.35
N THR A 187 -11.56 -17.24 -22.55
CA THR A 187 -11.49 -18.69 -22.90
C THR A 187 -10.48 -19.00 -23.98
N GLY A 188 -9.93 -18.02 -24.68
CA GLY A 188 -9.01 -18.25 -25.80
C GLY A 188 -9.72 -18.82 -27.05
N LEU A 189 -10.97 -18.44 -27.29
CA LEU A 189 -11.71 -18.86 -28.51
C LEU A 189 -11.27 -17.99 -29.67
N ILE A 190 -10.81 -18.62 -30.76
CA ILE A 190 -10.24 -17.97 -31.94
C ILE A 190 -11.02 -18.37 -33.20
N ASN A 191 -11.12 -17.44 -34.15
CA ASN A 191 -11.61 -17.72 -35.49
C ASN A 191 -10.45 -17.79 -36.50
N PRO A 192 -9.96 -19.02 -36.91
CA PRO A 192 -8.86 -19.17 -37.85
C PRO A 192 -9.11 -18.57 -39.22
N GLN A 193 -10.39 -18.43 -39.63
CA GLN A 193 -10.75 -17.87 -40.95
C GLN A 193 -10.48 -16.34 -41.03
N LEU A 194 -10.20 -15.70 -39.95
CA LEU A 194 -9.77 -14.28 -39.89
C LEU A 194 -8.23 -14.12 -39.93
N LEU A 195 -7.48 -15.25 -39.93
CA LEU A 195 -6.03 -15.29 -39.93
C LEU A 195 -5.55 -15.77 -41.31
N PRO A 196 -4.94 -14.92 -42.15
CA PRO A 196 -4.20 -15.40 -43.32
C PRO A 196 -3.18 -16.51 -42.96
N PRO A 197 -2.80 -17.41 -43.92
CA PRO A 197 -1.78 -18.41 -43.61
C PRO A 197 -0.51 -17.79 -43.01
N GLY A 198 -0.03 -18.38 -41.89
CA GLY A 198 1.10 -17.85 -41.13
C GLY A 198 1.03 -18.19 -39.63
N ASP A 199 1.97 -17.66 -38.87
CA ASP A 199 2.08 -17.89 -37.42
C ASP A 199 1.53 -16.69 -36.64
N TYR A 200 0.70 -16.99 -35.64
CA TYR A 200 0.06 -16.02 -34.79
C TYR A 200 0.27 -16.35 -33.31
N THR A 201 0.87 -15.44 -32.59
CA THR A 201 1.12 -15.62 -31.16
C THR A 201 0.01 -14.99 -30.33
N TYR A 202 -0.44 -15.73 -29.34
CA TYR A 202 -1.38 -15.29 -28.31
C TYR A 202 -0.70 -15.32 -26.96
N GLN A 203 -0.98 -14.34 -26.14
CA GLN A 203 -0.49 -14.22 -24.77
C GLN A 203 -1.61 -14.60 -23.79
N LEU A 204 -1.29 -15.46 -22.86
CA LEU A 204 -2.07 -15.73 -21.67
C LEU A 204 -1.52 -14.91 -20.52
N GLU A 205 -2.36 -14.17 -19.84
CA GLU A 205 -2.05 -13.46 -18.59
C GLU A 205 -2.90 -14.01 -17.46
N TYR A 206 -2.26 -14.27 -16.30
CA TYR A 206 -2.93 -14.69 -15.09
C TYR A 206 -2.33 -14.00 -13.87
N GLY A 207 -3.18 -13.50 -12.96
CA GLY A 207 -2.72 -12.93 -11.70
C GLY A 207 -3.65 -11.88 -11.10
N VAL A 208 -3.23 -11.36 -9.94
CA VAL A 208 -3.95 -10.33 -9.20
C VAL A 208 -2.97 -9.26 -8.72
N GLY A 209 -3.31 -8.00 -8.93
CA GLY A 209 -2.48 -6.88 -8.50
C GLY A 209 -1.14 -6.85 -9.20
N THR A 210 -0.05 -6.86 -8.44
CA THR A 210 1.33 -6.93 -8.96
C THR A 210 1.83 -8.35 -9.18
N CYS A 211 1.06 -9.36 -8.72
CA CYS A 211 1.37 -10.77 -8.88
C CYS A 211 0.71 -11.31 -10.14
N TYR A 212 1.37 -11.20 -11.28
CA TYR A 212 0.91 -11.78 -12.53
C TYR A 212 2.03 -12.54 -13.23
N SER A 213 1.63 -13.48 -14.05
CA SER A 213 2.50 -14.27 -14.93
C SER A 213 1.93 -14.26 -16.34
N THR A 214 2.78 -14.35 -17.32
CA THR A 214 2.39 -14.44 -18.74
C THR A 214 3.08 -15.60 -19.40
N ASP A 215 2.39 -16.25 -20.34
CA ASP A 215 2.95 -17.24 -21.23
C ASP A 215 2.36 -17.08 -22.64
N PHE A 216 2.95 -17.73 -23.61
CA PHE A 216 2.62 -17.55 -25.02
C PHE A 216 2.37 -18.89 -25.70
N VAL A 217 1.38 -18.90 -26.60
CA VAL A 217 1.12 -20.04 -27.52
C VAL A 217 1.10 -19.54 -28.95
N THR A 218 1.62 -20.36 -29.88
CA THR A 218 1.59 -20.08 -31.30
C THR A 218 0.53 -20.91 -32.00
N VAL A 219 -0.32 -20.25 -32.78
CA VAL A 219 -1.27 -20.88 -33.70
C VAL A 219 -0.75 -20.71 -35.12
N THR A 220 -0.35 -21.81 -35.75
CA THR A 220 0.04 -21.82 -37.14
C THR A 220 -1.18 -22.09 -38.01
N VAL A 221 -1.47 -21.21 -38.96
CA VAL A 221 -2.55 -21.38 -39.95
C VAL A 221 -1.98 -21.78 -41.28
N ASP A 222 -2.27 -23.02 -41.69
CA ASP A 222 -1.83 -23.55 -42.97
C ASP A 222 -2.74 -23.16 -44.14
N PRO A 223 -2.19 -22.92 -45.33
CA PRO A 223 -2.99 -22.67 -46.52
C PRO A 223 -3.78 -23.92 -46.91
N LEU A 224 -4.85 -23.71 -47.66
CA LEU A 224 -5.56 -24.82 -48.30
C LEU A 224 -4.72 -25.40 -49.43
N PRO A 225 -4.80 -26.72 -49.68
CA PRO A 225 -4.08 -27.37 -50.75
C PRO A 225 -4.57 -26.94 -52.14
#